data_f2442698ad07ff6f44dbd398e00034b5
#
_entry.id   f2442698ad07ff6f44dbd398e00034b5
#
_cell.length_a   1.000
_cell.length_b   1.000
_cell.length_c   1.000
_cell.angle_alpha   90.00
_cell.angle_beta   90.00
_cell.angle_gamma   90.00
#
_symmetry.space_group_name_H-M   'P 1'
#
loop_
_entity.id
_entity.type
_entity.pdbx_description
1 polymer ?
#
loop_
_entity_poly.entity_id
_entity_poly.type
_entity_poly.pdbx_seq_one_letter_code
_entity_poly.pdbx_strand_id
1 'polypeptide(L)'
;LCQLGARVYSIERHQPLHAKAKQMLSFFKLNANLTFGDGYKGNRVYAPYDRILVTCGAPEIPQILFEQLKEGGIMVIPVGEGAEQKMLKIHKTTATDFTSEEFGTFKFVPMLERTVNK
;
A
#
# COMPACT_ATOMS: atom_id res chain seq x y z
N LEU A 1 13.30 1.38 0.16
CA LEU A 1 12.74 2.48 -0.66
C LEU A 1 13.33 3.84 -0.29
N CYS A 2 13.43 4.14 1.01
CA CYS A 2 14.01 5.42 1.45
C CYS A 2 15.45 5.62 0.96
N GLN A 3 16.28 4.59 1.03
CA GLN A 3 17.66 4.64 0.57
C GLN A 3 17.81 4.86 -0.93
N LEU A 4 16.77 4.54 -1.69
CA LEU A 4 16.73 4.76 -3.14
C LEU A 4 16.21 6.16 -3.51
N GLY A 5 15.98 7.03 -2.53
CA GLY A 5 15.54 8.40 -2.74
C GLY A 5 14.04 8.60 -2.76
N ALA A 6 13.25 7.56 -2.50
CA ALA A 6 11.80 7.70 -2.44
C ALA A 6 11.37 8.40 -1.14
N ARG A 7 10.36 9.27 -1.26
CA ARG A 7 9.65 9.83 -0.11
C ARG A 7 8.56 8.85 0.27
N VAL A 8 8.79 8.07 1.34
CA VAL A 8 7.94 6.94 1.71
C VAL A 8 6.88 7.35 2.73
N TYR A 9 5.63 6.98 2.45
CA TYR A 9 4.49 7.08 3.35
C TYR A 9 3.95 5.68 3.57
N SER A 10 3.97 5.20 4.81
CA SER A 10 3.58 3.83 5.14
C SER A 10 2.45 3.81 6.15
N ILE A 11 1.55 2.85 6.02
CA ILE A 11 0.42 2.66 6.94
C ILE A 11 0.51 1.27 7.55
N GLU A 12 0.42 1.21 8.88
CA GLU A 12 0.35 -0.03 9.64
C GLU A 12 -0.90 -0.02 10.53
N ARG A 13 -1.70 -1.09 10.44
CA ARG A 13 -2.94 -1.20 11.21
C ARG A 13 -2.76 -1.74 12.63
N HIS A 14 -1.63 -2.39 12.91
CA HIS A 14 -1.30 -2.92 14.24
C HIS A 14 -0.42 -1.93 14.99
N GLN A 15 -0.93 -1.41 16.09
CA GLN A 15 -0.23 -0.38 16.85
C GLN A 15 1.14 -0.84 17.37
N PRO A 16 1.31 -2.06 17.93
CA PRO A 16 2.65 -2.50 18.33
C PRO A 16 3.65 -2.62 17.18
N LEU A 17 3.19 -3.05 15.99
CA LEU A 17 4.05 -3.14 14.82
C LEU A 17 4.43 -1.76 14.29
N HIS A 18 3.50 -0.81 14.32
CA HIS A 18 3.77 0.58 13.98
C HIS A 18 4.87 1.17 14.89
N ALA A 19 4.74 0.99 16.20
CA ALA A 19 5.72 1.47 17.17
C ALA A 19 7.10 0.85 16.95
N LYS A 20 7.14 -0.47 16.71
CA LYS A 20 8.37 -1.19 16.43
C LYS A 20 9.05 -0.72 15.14
N ALA A 21 8.26 -0.56 14.07
CA ALA A 21 8.77 -0.06 12.79
C ALA A 21 9.36 1.34 12.94
N LYS A 22 8.69 2.22 13.68
CA LYS A 22 9.17 3.57 13.95
C LYS A 22 10.51 3.56 14.67
N GLN A 23 10.67 2.72 15.68
CA GLN A 23 11.95 2.56 16.38
C GLN A 23 13.07 2.06 15.45
N MET A 24 12.77 1.05 14.64
CA MET A 24 13.76 0.45 13.74
C MET A 24 14.22 1.44 12.67
N LEU A 25 13.31 2.17 12.07
CA LEU A 25 13.65 3.18 11.06
C LEU A 25 14.47 4.32 11.67
N SER A 26 14.13 4.74 12.88
CA SER A 26 14.90 5.75 13.61
C SER A 26 16.33 5.25 13.92
N PHE A 27 16.45 4.00 14.35
CA PHE A 27 17.75 3.37 14.62
C PHE A 27 18.66 3.38 13.38
N PHE A 28 18.11 3.03 12.23
CA PHE A 28 18.84 3.04 10.96
C PHE A 28 18.90 4.41 10.29
N LYS A 29 18.41 5.44 10.93
CA LYS A 29 18.36 6.82 10.39
C LYS A 29 17.65 6.92 9.03
N LEU A 30 16.62 6.10 8.84
CA LEU A 30 15.76 6.12 7.66
C LEU A 30 14.54 6.99 7.93
N ASN A 31 14.26 7.92 7.04
CA ASN A 31 13.19 8.89 7.20
C ASN A 31 11.96 8.51 6.36
N ALA A 32 11.05 7.77 6.96
CA ALA A 32 9.75 7.45 6.37
C ALA A 32 8.63 8.02 7.24
N ASN A 33 7.54 8.45 6.59
CA ASN A 33 6.34 8.90 7.29
C ASN A 33 5.49 7.65 7.61
N LEU A 34 5.44 7.27 8.89
CA LEU A 34 4.68 6.11 9.34
C LEU A 34 3.37 6.56 9.98
N THR A 35 2.27 6.03 9.47
CA THR A 35 0.92 6.30 9.99
C THR A 35 0.35 5.02 10.60
N PHE A 36 -0.18 5.13 11.83
CA PHE A 36 -1.03 4.11 12.40
C PHE A 36 -2.44 4.31 11.85
N GLY A 37 -2.92 3.34 11.06
CA GLY A 37 -4.21 3.51 10.39
C GLY A 37 -4.66 2.29 9.61
N ASP A 38 -5.83 2.43 8.99
CA ASP A 38 -6.44 1.45 8.11
C ASP A 38 -5.92 1.63 6.69
N GLY A 39 -5.25 0.59 6.15
CA GLY A 39 -4.68 0.64 4.80
C GLY A 39 -5.70 0.88 3.71
N TYR A 40 -6.94 0.42 3.87
CA TYR A 40 -8.01 0.68 2.90
C TYR A 40 -8.33 2.17 2.74
N LYS A 41 -8.11 2.97 3.77
CA LYS A 41 -8.37 4.41 3.75
C LYS A 41 -7.23 5.22 3.13
N GLY A 42 -6.07 4.61 2.98
CA GLY A 42 -4.89 5.32 2.53
C GLY A 42 -4.52 6.48 3.46
N ASN A 43 -3.88 7.49 2.89
CA ASN A 43 -3.55 8.71 3.61
C ASN A 43 -3.78 9.91 2.70
N ARG A 44 -4.91 10.57 2.86
CA ARG A 44 -5.32 11.70 2.01
C ARG A 44 -4.45 12.94 2.18
N VAL A 45 -3.80 13.08 3.33
CA VAL A 45 -3.03 14.29 3.65
C VAL A 45 -1.91 14.55 2.63
N TYR A 46 -1.29 13.47 2.16
CA TYR A 46 -0.15 13.57 1.24
C TYR A 46 -0.46 13.09 -0.18
N ALA A 47 -1.72 12.70 -0.44
CA ALA A 47 -2.14 12.30 -1.78
C ALA A 47 -2.14 13.48 -2.75
N PRO A 48 -2.01 13.25 -4.08
CA PRO A 48 -1.87 11.95 -4.74
C PRO A 48 -0.46 11.37 -4.67
N TYR A 49 -0.36 10.04 -4.83
CA TYR A 49 0.92 9.32 -4.79
C TYR A 49 1.35 8.90 -6.19
N ASP A 50 2.65 8.96 -6.45
CA ASP A 50 3.24 8.49 -7.71
C ASP A 50 3.23 6.96 -7.79
N ARG A 51 3.43 6.29 -6.66
CA ARG A 51 3.51 4.84 -6.53
C ARG A 51 2.79 4.40 -5.28
N ILE A 52 2.03 3.30 -5.40
CA ILE A 52 1.40 2.65 -4.25
C ILE A 52 1.79 1.17 -4.28
N LEU A 53 2.31 0.67 -3.16
CA LEU A 53 2.61 -0.74 -2.98
C LEU A 53 1.73 -1.30 -1.86
N VAL A 54 0.92 -2.30 -2.19
CA VAL A 54 0.08 -3.01 -1.23
C VAL A 54 0.71 -4.37 -0.95
N THR A 55 0.99 -4.67 0.31
CA THR A 55 1.75 -5.85 0.73
C THR A 55 0.89 -6.93 1.39
N CYS A 56 -0.40 -6.91 1.13
CA CYS A 56 -1.37 -7.92 1.56
C CYS A 56 -2.39 -8.16 0.45
N GLY A 57 -3.10 -9.29 0.52
CA GLY A 57 -4.04 -9.69 -0.52
C GLY A 57 -5.38 -8.96 -0.42
N ALA A 58 -5.71 -8.15 -1.40
CA ALA A 58 -7.00 -7.47 -1.48
C ALA A 58 -7.98 -8.29 -2.32
N PRO A 59 -9.27 -8.40 -1.93
CA PRO A 59 -10.25 -9.10 -2.75
C PRO A 59 -10.49 -8.44 -4.11
N GLU A 60 -10.36 -7.12 -4.16
CA GLU A 60 -10.45 -6.31 -5.37
C GLU A 60 -9.57 -5.06 -5.21
N ILE A 61 -9.39 -4.29 -6.28
CA ILE A 61 -8.62 -3.04 -6.20
C ILE A 61 -9.38 -2.04 -5.30
N PRO A 62 -8.78 -1.59 -4.17
CA PRO A 62 -9.46 -0.65 -3.28
C PRO A 62 -9.68 0.69 -3.97
N GLN A 63 -10.94 1.10 -4.10
CA GLN A 63 -11.33 2.33 -4.79
C GLN A 63 -10.65 3.57 -4.20
N ILE A 64 -10.58 3.66 -2.88
CA ILE A 64 -9.96 4.81 -2.20
C ILE A 64 -8.47 4.91 -2.53
N LEU A 65 -7.75 3.80 -2.60
CA LEU A 65 -6.33 3.80 -2.96
C LEU A 65 -6.14 4.17 -4.43
N PHE A 66 -7.01 3.69 -5.30
CA PHE A 66 -6.98 4.08 -6.72
C PHE A 66 -7.19 5.59 -6.89
N GLU A 67 -8.12 6.17 -6.15
CA GLU A 67 -8.37 7.62 -6.17
C GLU A 67 -7.16 8.42 -5.68
N GLN A 68 -6.39 7.88 -4.73
CA GLN A 68 -5.19 8.52 -4.20
C GLN A 68 -3.95 8.30 -5.07
N LEU A 69 -4.04 7.46 -6.10
CA LEU A 69 -2.98 7.28 -7.08
C LEU A 69 -3.04 8.41 -8.11
N LYS A 70 -1.90 9.00 -8.40
CA LYS A 70 -1.77 10.04 -9.41
C LYS A 70 -2.07 9.50 -10.80
N GLU A 71 -2.67 10.30 -11.68
CA GLU A 71 -2.73 9.95 -13.11
C GLU A 71 -1.30 9.75 -13.64
N GLY A 72 -1.08 8.67 -14.37
CA GLY A 72 0.25 8.22 -14.76
C GLY A 72 0.97 7.43 -13.68
N GLY A 73 0.40 7.31 -12.47
CA GLY A 73 0.96 6.55 -11.36
C GLY A 73 0.80 5.05 -11.52
N ILE A 74 1.56 4.31 -10.73
CA ILE A 74 1.58 2.85 -10.74
C ILE A 74 1.27 2.30 -9.35
N MET A 75 0.36 1.33 -9.29
CA MET A 75 0.07 0.55 -8.08
C MET A 75 0.47 -0.89 -8.32
N VAL A 76 1.17 -1.49 -7.38
CA VAL A 76 1.43 -2.93 -7.35
C VAL A 76 0.65 -3.52 -6.19
N ILE A 77 -0.21 -4.50 -6.48
CA ILE A 77 -1.16 -5.03 -5.51
C ILE A 77 -1.48 -6.50 -5.78
N PRO A 78 -1.45 -7.37 -4.73
CA PRO A 78 -1.97 -8.73 -4.85
C PRO A 78 -3.50 -8.69 -4.78
N VAL A 79 -4.17 -9.21 -5.80
CA VAL A 79 -5.65 -9.20 -5.88
C VAL A 79 -6.18 -10.61 -6.04
N GLY A 80 -7.16 -10.96 -5.24
CA GLY A 80 -7.89 -12.21 -5.32
C GLY A 80 -8.53 -12.59 -4.00
N GLU A 81 -9.69 -13.23 -4.09
CA GLU A 81 -10.35 -13.84 -2.96
C GLU A 81 -9.79 -15.25 -2.73
N GLY A 82 -9.81 -15.72 -1.48
CA GLY A 82 -9.34 -17.06 -1.12
C GLY A 82 -7.84 -17.12 -0.85
N ALA A 83 -7.27 -18.32 -1.09
CA ALA A 83 -5.91 -18.65 -0.65
C ALA A 83 -4.80 -18.05 -1.50
N GLU A 84 -5.10 -17.68 -2.75
CA GLU A 84 -4.09 -17.20 -3.70
C GLU A 84 -4.53 -15.88 -4.33
N GLN A 85 -3.54 -15.03 -4.61
CA GLN A 85 -3.75 -13.73 -5.24
C GLN A 85 -2.88 -13.61 -6.48
N LYS A 86 -3.35 -12.87 -7.46
CA LYS A 86 -2.57 -12.47 -8.63
C LYS A 86 -1.87 -11.15 -8.32
N MET A 87 -0.56 -11.11 -8.56
CA MET A 87 0.19 -9.85 -8.46
C MET A 87 -0.12 -8.99 -9.68
N LEU A 88 -0.77 -7.85 -9.44
CA LEU A 88 -1.12 -6.91 -10.49
C LEU A 88 -0.28 -5.65 -10.44
N LYS A 89 0.14 -5.19 -11.60
CA LYS A 89 0.68 -3.85 -11.79
C LYS A 89 -0.40 -3.03 -12.49
N ILE A 90 -0.90 -2.03 -11.81
CA ILE A 90 -1.94 -1.12 -12.30
C ILE A 90 -1.29 0.19 -12.71
N HIS A 91 -1.52 0.60 -13.96
CA HIS A 91 -1.10 1.90 -14.47
C HIS A 91 -2.33 2.77 -14.66
N LYS A 92 -2.50 3.79 -13.84
CA LYS A 92 -3.63 4.73 -13.92
C LYS A 92 -3.43 5.68 -15.09
N THR A 93 -4.28 5.60 -16.09
CA THR A 93 -4.18 6.41 -17.31
C THR A 93 -4.97 7.70 -17.23
N THR A 94 -6.18 7.65 -16.64
CA THR A 94 -7.03 8.80 -16.36
C THR A 94 -7.59 8.70 -14.94
N ALA A 95 -8.43 9.63 -14.54
CA ALA A 95 -9.08 9.60 -13.22
C ALA A 95 -9.87 8.30 -12.96
N THR A 96 -10.37 7.66 -14.02
CA THR A 96 -11.23 6.47 -13.92
C THR A 96 -10.67 5.24 -14.62
N ASP A 97 -9.72 5.39 -15.53
CA ASP A 97 -9.23 4.31 -16.38
C ASP A 97 -7.82 3.85 -15.97
N PHE A 98 -7.56 2.58 -16.20
CA PHE A 98 -6.25 1.99 -15.96
C PHE A 98 -5.99 0.81 -16.89
N THR A 99 -4.71 0.47 -17.06
CA THR A 99 -4.26 -0.79 -17.65
C THR A 99 -3.67 -1.67 -16.56
N SER A 100 -3.70 -2.99 -16.74
CA SER A 100 -3.14 -3.91 -15.77
C SER A 100 -2.29 -5.00 -16.44
N GLU A 101 -1.26 -5.43 -15.72
CA GLU A 101 -0.41 -6.57 -16.09
C GLU A 101 -0.34 -7.52 -14.91
N GLU A 102 -0.36 -8.84 -15.20
CA GLU A 102 -0.23 -9.88 -14.18
C GLU A 102 1.22 -10.39 -14.11
N PHE A 103 1.72 -10.57 -12.89
CA PHE A 103 3.07 -11.05 -12.61
C PHE A 103 3.09 -12.34 -11.80
N GLY A 104 2.10 -13.20 -12.01
CA GLY A 104 2.03 -14.51 -11.37
C GLY A 104 1.10 -14.55 -10.16
N THR A 105 1.04 -15.74 -9.56
CA THR A 105 0.14 -16.06 -8.45
C THR A 105 0.96 -16.31 -7.19
N PHE A 106 0.53 -15.71 -6.09
CA PHE A 106 1.24 -15.76 -4.81
C PHE A 106 0.24 -15.91 -3.67
N LYS A 107 0.75 -16.25 -2.49
CA LYS A 107 -0.04 -16.30 -1.26
C LYS A 107 0.33 -15.12 -0.38
N PHE A 108 -0.67 -14.32 -0.04
CA PHE A 108 -0.52 -13.18 0.87
C PHE A 108 -1.52 -13.26 2.01
N VAL A 109 -1.17 -12.69 3.15
CA VAL A 109 -2.14 -12.47 4.21
C VAL A 109 -3.22 -11.49 3.72
N PRO A 110 -4.50 -11.67 4.15
CA PRO A 110 -5.57 -10.82 3.65
C PRO A 110 -5.43 -9.38 4.13
N MET A 111 -5.84 -8.46 3.27
CA MET A 111 -5.98 -7.06 3.62
C MET A 111 -7.21 -6.89 4.52
N LEU A 112 -7.02 -6.38 5.72
CA LEU A 112 -8.06 -6.25 6.73
C LEU A 112 -8.33 -4.78 7.04
N GLU A 113 -9.61 -4.49 7.28
CA GLU A 113 -10.06 -3.17 7.69
C GLU A 113 -9.78 -2.90 9.16
N ARG A 114 -9.85 -1.63 9.55
CA ARG A 114 -9.73 -1.12 10.91
C ARG A 114 -8.33 -1.32 11.51
N THR A 115 -8.12 -0.63 12.61
CA THR A 115 -6.87 -0.70 13.38
C THR A 115 -6.97 -1.70 14.52
N VAL A 116 -5.81 -2.15 14.99
CA VAL A 116 -5.68 -3.04 16.14
C VAL A 116 -4.68 -2.41 17.12
N ASN A 117 -5.13 -2.22 18.36
CA ASN A 117 -4.34 -1.56 19.41
C ASN A 117 -3.49 -2.53 20.26
N LYS A 118 -3.60 -3.81 19.99
CA LYS A 118 -2.93 -4.86 20.76
C LYS A 118 -1.87 -5.59 19.95
#